data_9b1b84d767ca7e17a1eb27d8c028c6d5
#
_entry.id   9b1b84d767ca7e17a1eb27d8c028c6d5
#
_cell.length_a   1.000
_cell.length_b   1.000
_cell.length_c   1.000
_cell.angle_alpha   90.00
_cell.angle_beta   90.00
_cell.angle_gamma   90.00
#
_symmetry.space_group_name_H-M   'P 1'
#
loop_
_entity.id
_entity.type
_entity.pdbx_description
1 polymer ?
#
loop_
_entity_poly.entity_id
_entity_poly.type
_entity_poly.pdbx_seq_one_letter_code
_entity_poly.pdbx_strand_id
1 'polypeptide(L)'
;MNPIVEVQQISKSFGATQALRGVSFSFFSGEIFALVGANGASKSNLIKIICGYYEDYEGEIRIEGQRVRFHSPQDSFRQGIRKVHQIIDQGVVPTMSIAENLALNELLDPATGLRYRRQHIRYIDQE
;
A
#
# COMPACT_ATOMS: atom_id res chain seq x y z
N MET A 1 14.40 -3.56 20.12
CA MET A 1 13.09 -3.35 19.42
C MET A 1 13.26 -3.71 17.96
N ASN A 2 12.40 -4.55 17.46
CA ASN A 2 12.45 -4.95 16.05
C ASN A 2 11.70 -3.94 15.18
N PRO A 3 12.20 -3.60 13.97
CA PRO A 3 11.47 -2.74 13.07
C PRO A 3 10.14 -3.39 12.63
N ILE A 4 9.12 -2.56 12.45
CA ILE A 4 7.83 -3.03 11.94
C ILE A 4 7.87 -3.26 10.43
N VAL A 5 8.61 -2.42 9.71
CA VAL A 5 8.84 -2.54 8.27
C VAL A 5 10.32 -2.41 7.98
N GLU A 6 10.83 -3.31 7.17
CA GLU A 6 12.19 -3.26 6.63
C GLU A 6 12.14 -3.36 5.12
N VAL A 7 12.83 -2.45 4.47
CA VAL A 7 13.04 -2.44 3.03
C VAL A 7 14.53 -2.68 2.79
N GLN A 8 14.87 -3.73 2.06
CA GLN A 8 16.26 -4.15 1.87
C GLN A 8 16.61 -4.24 0.39
N GLN A 9 17.53 -3.41 -0.04
CA GLN A 9 18.12 -3.40 -1.38
C GLN A 9 17.09 -3.39 -2.52
N ILE A 10 16.05 -2.60 -2.38
CA ILE A 10 15.02 -2.50 -3.41
C ILE A 10 15.55 -1.77 -4.62
N SER A 11 15.48 -2.45 -5.76
CA SER A 11 15.82 -1.92 -7.09
C SER A 11 14.69 -2.17 -8.06
N LYS A 12 14.42 -1.20 -8.92
CA LYS A 12 13.35 -1.26 -9.92
C LYS A 12 13.80 -0.53 -11.18
N SER A 13 13.62 -1.19 -12.31
CA SER A 13 13.91 -0.61 -13.64
C SER A 13 12.65 -0.65 -14.51
N PHE A 14 12.51 0.36 -15.35
CA PHE A 14 11.51 0.43 -16.41
C PHE A 14 12.27 0.57 -17.74
N GLY A 15 12.36 -0.53 -18.48
CA GLY A 15 13.21 -0.58 -19.67
C GLY A 15 14.68 -0.27 -19.34
N ALA A 16 15.26 0.73 -19.98
CA ALA A 16 16.63 1.17 -19.74
C ALA A 16 16.79 2.11 -18.53
N THR A 17 15.69 2.57 -17.95
CA THR A 17 15.70 3.53 -16.83
C THR A 17 15.64 2.80 -15.50
N GLN A 18 16.67 2.95 -14.68
CA GLN A 18 16.67 2.45 -13.31
C GLN A 18 16.05 3.48 -12.37
N ALA A 19 14.83 3.21 -11.91
CA ALA A 19 14.07 4.12 -11.05
C ALA A 19 14.50 4.06 -9.57
N LEU A 20 14.87 2.86 -9.10
CA LEU A 20 15.34 2.61 -7.73
C LEU A 20 16.64 1.80 -7.79
N ARG A 21 17.61 2.15 -6.94
CA ARG A 21 18.96 1.57 -6.92
C ARG A 21 19.34 1.15 -5.52
N GLY A 22 18.98 -0.06 -5.12
CA GLY A 22 19.38 -0.65 -3.84
C GLY A 22 18.93 0.15 -2.63
N VAL A 23 17.68 0.59 -2.60
CA VAL A 23 17.13 1.39 -1.50
C VAL A 23 16.91 0.51 -0.28
N SER A 24 17.44 0.94 0.87
CA SER A 24 17.29 0.23 2.14
C SER A 24 16.93 1.20 3.26
N PHE A 25 15.94 0.87 4.05
CA PHE A 25 15.58 1.57 5.29
C PHE A 25 14.67 0.69 6.15
N SER A 26 14.51 1.09 7.38
CA SER A 26 13.57 0.44 8.30
C SER A 26 12.91 1.50 9.18
N PHE A 27 11.73 1.21 9.67
CA PHE A 27 11.07 2.04 10.68
C PHE A 27 10.33 1.20 11.70
N PHE A 28 10.09 1.82 12.86
CA PHE A 28 9.59 1.16 14.05
C PHE A 28 8.15 1.55 14.32
N SER A 29 7.46 0.75 15.12
CA SER A 29 6.11 1.06 15.55
C SER A 29 6.06 2.40 16.30
N GLY A 30 5.06 3.23 16.00
CA GLY A 30 4.88 4.56 16.59
C GLY A 30 5.78 5.66 16.02
N GLU A 31 6.62 5.34 15.05
CA GLU A 31 7.51 6.30 14.39
C GLU A 31 6.83 6.99 13.21
N ILE A 32 7.08 8.28 13.04
CA ILE A 32 6.79 9.02 11.81
C ILE A 32 8.06 9.07 10.97
N PHE A 33 8.04 8.42 9.84
CA PHE A 33 9.17 8.32 8.94
C PHE A 33 8.95 9.19 7.70
N ALA A 34 9.88 10.09 7.42
CA ALA A 34 9.79 10.97 6.24
C ALA A 34 10.70 10.45 5.12
N LEU A 35 10.12 10.20 3.96
CA LEU A 35 10.85 9.86 2.74
C LEU A 35 11.05 11.13 1.93
N VAL A 36 12.29 11.64 1.93
CA VAL A 36 12.66 12.89 1.25
C VAL A 36 13.60 12.61 0.08
N GLY A 37 13.52 13.44 -0.93
CA GLY A 37 14.38 13.35 -2.11
C GLY A 37 13.92 14.35 -3.18
N ALA A 38 14.73 14.48 -4.23
CA ALA A 38 14.38 15.33 -5.37
C ALA A 38 13.02 14.92 -5.97
N ASN A 39 12.29 15.87 -6.52
CA ASN A 39 11.06 15.61 -7.24
C ASN A 39 11.33 14.67 -8.41
N GLY A 40 10.75 13.49 -8.37
CA GLY A 40 10.92 12.47 -9.37
C GLY A 40 10.09 11.24 -9.07
N ALA A 41 10.11 10.26 -9.98
CA ALA A 41 9.32 9.06 -9.89
C ALA A 41 9.78 8.07 -8.80
N SER A 42 10.99 8.23 -8.24
CA SER A 42 11.59 7.28 -7.30
C SER A 42 10.77 7.06 -6.04
N LYS A 43 10.36 8.15 -5.36
CA LYS A 43 9.54 8.07 -4.14
C LYS A 43 8.19 7.41 -4.41
N SER A 44 7.53 7.83 -5.50
CA SER A 44 6.24 7.27 -5.91
C SER A 44 6.34 5.80 -6.28
N ASN A 45 7.40 5.40 -6.97
CA ASN A 45 7.64 4.00 -7.32
C ASN A 45 7.90 3.13 -6.08
N LEU A 46 8.67 3.63 -5.11
CA LEU A 46 8.90 2.92 -3.86
C LEU A 46 7.59 2.72 -3.08
N ILE A 47 6.77 3.74 -2.98
CA ILE A 47 5.45 3.64 -2.34
C ILE A 47 4.55 2.64 -3.08
N LYS A 48 4.57 2.63 -4.40
CA LYS A 48 3.82 1.66 -5.20
C LYS A 48 4.28 0.22 -4.96
N ILE A 49 5.57 -0.01 -4.79
CA ILE A 49 6.10 -1.33 -4.43
C ILE A 49 5.59 -1.76 -3.05
N ILE A 50 5.71 -0.91 -2.04
CA ILE A 50 5.26 -1.19 -0.67
C ILE A 50 3.74 -1.42 -0.62
N CYS A 51 2.98 -0.73 -1.46
CA CYS A 51 1.53 -0.86 -1.53
C CYS A 51 1.03 -1.98 -2.46
N GLY A 52 1.93 -2.76 -3.06
CA GLY A 52 1.56 -3.93 -3.85
C GLY A 52 1.15 -3.66 -5.30
N TYR A 53 1.46 -2.48 -5.84
CA TYR A 53 1.17 -2.16 -7.25
C TYR A 53 2.18 -2.74 -8.22
N TYR A 54 3.41 -2.98 -7.78
CA TYR A 54 4.47 -3.64 -8.55
C TYR A 54 4.95 -4.87 -7.81
N GLU A 55 4.98 -6.00 -8.46
CA GLU A 55 5.56 -7.23 -7.94
C GLU A 55 6.94 -7.56 -8.55
N ASP A 56 7.27 -6.92 -9.67
CA ASP A 56 8.55 -7.08 -10.36
C ASP A 56 9.56 -6.03 -9.85
N TYR A 57 10.33 -6.40 -8.85
CA TYR A 57 11.42 -5.62 -8.26
C TYR A 57 12.47 -6.56 -7.67
N GLU A 58 13.69 -6.07 -7.51
CA GLU A 58 14.75 -6.76 -6.77
C GLU A 58 14.79 -6.31 -5.32
N GLY A 59 15.29 -7.16 -4.44
CA GLY A 59 15.35 -6.90 -3.00
C GLY A 59 14.19 -7.52 -2.24
N GLU A 60 14.07 -7.17 -0.97
CA GLU A 60 13.02 -7.73 -0.14
C GLU A 60 12.37 -6.72 0.80
N ILE A 61 11.14 -6.99 1.15
CA ILE A 61 10.37 -6.25 2.16
C ILE A 61 10.04 -7.23 3.28
N ARG A 62 10.22 -6.78 4.53
CA ARG A 62 9.81 -7.53 5.72
C ARG A 62 8.81 -6.70 6.52
N ILE A 63 7.76 -7.37 6.96
CA ILE A 63 6.76 -6.83 7.89
C ILE A 63 6.84 -7.66 9.16
N GLU A 64 7.11 -7.01 10.28
CA GLU A 64 7.28 -7.68 11.59
C GLU A 64 8.26 -8.87 11.53
N GLY A 65 9.36 -8.69 10.80
CA GLY A 65 10.41 -9.70 10.63
C GLY A 65 10.12 -10.77 9.59
N GLN A 66 8.93 -10.82 9.04
CA GLN A 66 8.55 -11.80 8.02
C GLN A 66 8.68 -11.24 6.62
N ARG A 67 9.37 -11.96 5.75
CA ARG A 67 9.49 -11.59 4.35
C ARG A 67 8.12 -11.66 3.67
N VAL A 68 7.76 -10.59 3.00
CA VAL A 68 6.51 -10.47 2.25
C VAL A 68 6.80 -10.12 0.80
N ARG A 69 5.93 -10.59 -0.10
CA ARG A 69 5.90 -10.17 -1.48
C ARG A 69 4.45 -10.02 -1.90
N PHE A 70 4.07 -8.80 -2.18
CA PHE A 70 2.69 -8.50 -2.55
C PHE A 70 2.49 -8.70 -4.06
N HIS A 71 1.46 -9.45 -4.41
CA HIS A 71 1.04 -9.67 -5.79
C HIS A 71 -0.07 -8.72 -6.21
N SER A 72 -0.65 -8.00 -5.26
CA SER A 72 -1.73 -7.05 -5.48
C SER A 72 -1.79 -6.02 -4.34
N PRO A 73 -2.46 -4.87 -4.55
CA PRO A 73 -2.71 -3.92 -3.46
C PRO A 73 -3.51 -4.51 -2.30
N GLN A 74 -4.37 -5.50 -2.55
CA GLN A 74 -5.13 -6.19 -1.52
C GLN A 74 -4.23 -6.97 -0.57
N ASP A 75 -3.15 -7.57 -1.05
CA ASP A 75 -2.18 -8.27 -0.22
C ASP A 75 -1.50 -7.32 0.77
N SER A 76 -1.08 -6.15 0.30
CA SER A 76 -0.52 -5.09 1.12
C SER A 76 -1.53 -4.58 2.16
N PHE A 77 -2.77 -4.39 1.75
CA PHE A 77 -3.86 -3.96 2.62
C PHE A 77 -4.11 -4.97 3.75
N ARG A 78 -4.09 -6.27 3.46
CA ARG A 78 -4.24 -7.33 4.47
C ARG A 78 -3.12 -7.31 5.52
N GLN A 79 -1.93 -6.86 5.15
CA GLN A 79 -0.80 -6.69 6.07
C GLN A 79 -0.92 -5.40 6.92
N GLY A 80 -1.97 -4.62 6.74
CA GLY A 80 -2.21 -3.41 7.50
C GLY A 80 -1.67 -2.12 6.87
N ILE A 81 -1.16 -2.19 5.66
CA ILE A 81 -0.65 -1.01 4.96
C ILE A 81 -1.81 -0.21 4.37
N ARG A 82 -1.80 1.08 4.62
CA ARG A 82 -2.80 2.02 4.10
C ARG A 82 -2.10 3.14 3.36
N LYS A 83 -2.67 3.54 2.23
CA LYS A 83 -2.14 4.61 1.37
C LYS A 83 -3.16 5.72 1.21
N VAL A 84 -2.68 6.96 1.36
CA VAL A 84 -3.44 8.16 0.99
C VAL A 84 -2.91 8.67 -0.34
N HIS A 85 -3.77 8.81 -1.32
CA HIS A 85 -3.40 9.29 -2.65
C HIS A 85 -3.17 10.80 -2.66
N GLN A 86 -2.18 11.25 -3.43
CA GLN A 86 -1.90 12.68 -3.63
C GLN A 86 -3.06 13.37 -4.35
N ILE A 87 -3.69 12.69 -5.30
CA ILE A 87 -4.87 13.15 -6.03
C ILE A 87 -6.07 12.42 -5.45
N ILE A 88 -7.00 13.15 -4.85
CA ILE A 88 -8.15 12.59 -4.14
C ILE A 88 -9.00 11.70 -5.05
N ASP A 89 -9.21 12.11 -6.28
CA ASP A 89 -10.03 11.36 -7.26
C ASP A 89 -9.48 9.95 -7.57
N GLN A 90 -8.21 9.70 -7.29
CA GLN A 90 -7.62 8.36 -7.45
C GLN A 90 -7.91 7.43 -6.28
N GLY A 91 -8.34 7.98 -5.16
CA GLY A 91 -8.66 7.22 -3.95
C GLY A 91 -10.14 6.91 -3.77
N VAL A 92 -11.01 7.44 -4.63
CA VAL A 92 -12.46 7.30 -4.51
C VAL A 92 -13.10 6.88 -5.83
N VAL A 93 -14.25 6.24 -5.74
CA VAL A 93 -15.10 5.94 -6.90
C VAL A 93 -16.25 6.96 -6.90
N PRO A 94 -16.27 7.92 -7.86
CA PRO A 94 -17.21 9.05 -7.82
C PRO A 94 -18.69 8.65 -7.89
N THR A 95 -18.98 7.48 -8.47
CA THR A 95 -20.35 6.96 -8.61
C THR A 95 -20.85 6.23 -7.36
N MET A 96 -20.00 6.03 -6.37
CA MET A 96 -20.33 5.37 -5.10
C MET A 96 -20.57 6.39 -4.00
N SER A 97 -21.39 6.02 -3.00
CA SER A 97 -21.57 6.81 -1.78
C SER A 97 -20.28 6.87 -0.94
N ILE A 98 -20.24 7.75 0.04
CA ILE A 98 -19.13 7.83 1.01
C ILE A 98 -18.95 6.49 1.73
N ALA A 99 -20.04 5.90 2.21
CA ALA A 99 -20.01 4.62 2.90
C ALA A 99 -19.47 3.48 2.02
N GLU A 100 -19.89 3.43 0.77
CA GLU A 100 -19.39 2.45 -0.20
C GLU A 100 -17.90 2.62 -0.49
N ASN A 101 -17.43 3.86 -0.61
CA ASN A 101 -16.01 4.15 -0.77
C ASN A 101 -15.19 3.72 0.47
N LEU A 102 -15.66 3.97 1.66
CA LEU A 102 -15.01 3.56 2.90
C LEU A 102 -14.95 2.04 3.05
N ALA A 103 -15.98 1.34 2.61
CA ALA A 103 -16.08 -0.11 2.67
C ALA A 103 -15.48 -0.82 1.44
N LEU A 104 -14.93 -0.10 0.48
CA LEU A 104 -14.52 -0.66 -0.82
C LEU A 104 -13.55 -1.84 -0.70
N ASN A 105 -12.59 -1.75 0.21
CA ASN A 105 -11.62 -2.82 0.41
C ASN A 105 -12.26 -4.10 0.99
N GLU A 106 -13.26 -3.96 1.86
CA GLU A 106 -14.02 -5.10 2.37
C GLU A 106 -14.88 -5.72 1.27
N LEU A 107 -15.45 -4.89 0.40
CA LEU A 107 -16.26 -5.35 -0.74
C LEU A 107 -15.44 -6.11 -1.78
N LEU A 108 -14.17 -5.71 -1.96
CA LEU A 108 -13.26 -6.32 -2.92
C LEU A 108 -12.48 -7.52 -2.35
N ASP A 109 -12.54 -7.76 -1.04
CA ASP A 109 -11.83 -8.88 -0.43
C ASP A 109 -12.53 -10.21 -0.78
N PRO A 110 -11.83 -11.14 -1.45
CA PRO A 110 -12.38 -12.47 -1.77
C PRO A 110 -12.81 -13.26 -0.54
N ALA A 111 -12.22 -13.01 0.63
CA ALA A 111 -12.55 -13.69 1.87
C ALA A 111 -13.92 -13.29 2.43
N THR A 112 -14.41 -12.09 2.13
CA THR A 112 -15.74 -11.62 2.53
C THR A 112 -16.85 -12.09 1.61
N GLY A 113 -16.49 -12.62 0.43
CA GLY A 113 -17.44 -13.07 -0.59
C GLY A 113 -18.30 -11.91 -1.13
N LEU A 114 -19.11 -12.20 -2.15
CA LEU A 114 -20.02 -11.22 -2.79
C LEU A 114 -21.20 -10.78 -1.87
N ARG A 115 -21.14 -11.05 -0.57
CA ARG A 115 -22.19 -10.62 0.36
C ARG A 115 -21.96 -9.17 0.79
N TYR A 116 -22.40 -8.28 -0.07
CA TYR A 116 -22.65 -6.89 0.24
C TYR A 116 -23.60 -6.76 1.44
N ARG A 117 -23.08 -6.49 2.61
CA ARG A 117 -23.90 -6.22 3.79
C ARG A 117 -24.17 -4.72 3.88
N ARG A 118 -25.25 -4.28 3.27
CA ARG A 118 -25.75 -2.90 3.33
C ARG A 118 -25.82 -2.36 4.78
N GLN A 119 -26.04 -3.24 5.75
CA GLN A 119 -26.11 -2.89 7.17
C GLN A 119 -24.75 -2.45 7.74
N HIS A 120 -23.67 -3.09 7.32
CA HIS A 120 -22.32 -2.75 7.78
C HIS A 120 -21.86 -1.38 7.23
N ILE A 121 -22.21 -1.08 6.01
CA ILE A 121 -21.88 0.19 5.37
C ILE A 121 -22.65 1.35 6.03
N ARG A 122 -23.90 1.16 6.41
CA ARG A 122 -24.69 2.18 7.14
C ARG A 122 -24.11 2.52 8.49
N TYR A 123 -23.45 1.57 9.15
CA TYR A 123 -22.79 1.80 10.44
C TYR A 123 -21.57 2.72 10.29
N ILE A 124 -20.80 2.54 9.22
CA ILE A 124 -19.63 3.39 8.93
C ILE A 124 -20.07 4.84 8.60
N ASP A 125 -21.18 5.00 7.93
CA ASP A 125 -21.72 6.32 7.53
C ASP A 125 -22.27 7.13 8.73
N GLN A 126 -22.52 6.50 9.88
CA GLN A 126 -23.07 7.15 11.09
C GLN A 126 -21.99 7.60 12.09
N GLU A 127 -20.74 7.19 11.89
CA GLU A 127 -19.59 7.63 12.67
C GLU A 127 -18.85 8.80 12.00
#